data_040e6c008749d30ba20eec42b903f251
#
_entry.id   040e6c008749d30ba20eec42b903f251
#
_cell.length_a   1.000
_cell.length_b   1.000
_cell.length_c   1.000
_cell.angle_alpha   90.00
_cell.angle_beta   90.00
_cell.angle_gamma   90.00
#
_symmetry.space_group_name_H-M   'P 1'
#
loop_
_entity.id
_entity.type
_entity.pdbx_description
1 polymer ?
#
loop_
_entity_poly.entity_id
_entity_poly.type
_entity_poly.pdbx_seq_one_letter_code
_entity_poly.pdbx_strand_id
1 'polypeptide(L)'
;RILNRPISLRISKLLLKTGITPNQISVLSTVIGLVGASFFFSGEYFYLILGGILIHIHSIVDGCDGEVARLKLRQTKYGGWLDAVLDRYVDAAIIFGLAYGYWNMTGDMTIWIIGFSALIGTFLNSYTSDKYDSIFKNGDMAKKSKFRMGRDVRLLLIVIGALTNQIPIMLIILVVITNFEAIRRLITFRSKLDEDMQTMNTEFVN
;
A
#
# COMPACT_ATOMS: atom_id res chain seq x y z
N ARG A 1 2.22 2.24 10.13
CA ARG A 1 1.17 2.78 11.02
C ARG A 1 1.73 3.39 12.32
N ILE A 2 2.74 2.81 12.94
CA ILE A 2 3.26 3.32 14.24
C ILE A 2 3.98 4.66 14.05
N LEU A 3 4.77 4.84 13.00
CA LEU A 3 5.55 6.05 12.71
C LEU A 3 4.69 7.20 12.16
N ASN A 4 3.79 6.92 11.22
CA ASN A 4 3.01 7.96 10.53
C ASN A 4 1.78 8.42 11.32
N ARG A 5 1.20 7.54 12.17
CA ARG A 5 -0.05 7.81 12.89
C ARG A 5 -0.02 9.01 13.84
N PRO A 6 1.05 9.28 14.62
CA PRO A 6 1.10 10.48 15.45
C PRO A 6 1.08 11.77 14.65
N ILE A 7 1.69 11.75 13.44
CA ILE A 7 1.77 12.92 12.55
C ILE A 7 0.44 13.09 11.81
N SER A 8 -0.10 12.00 11.22
CA SER A 8 -1.37 12.06 10.50
C SER A 8 -2.52 12.51 11.41
N LEU A 9 -2.59 12.05 12.67
CA LEU A 9 -3.60 12.49 13.63
C LEU A 9 -3.54 14.00 13.94
N ARG A 10 -2.33 14.60 13.99
CA ARG A 10 -2.19 16.05 14.18
C ARG A 10 -2.69 16.82 12.96
N ILE A 11 -2.32 16.36 11.76
CA ILE A 11 -2.77 16.95 10.50
C ILE A 11 -4.29 16.78 10.36
N SER A 12 -4.83 15.60 10.64
CA SER A 12 -6.27 15.33 10.59
C SER A 12 -7.07 16.25 11.52
N LYS A 13 -6.57 16.54 12.74
CA LYS A 13 -7.19 17.51 13.64
C LYS A 13 -7.27 18.93 13.05
N LEU A 14 -6.25 19.36 12.31
CA LEU A 14 -6.29 20.64 11.61
C LEU A 14 -7.27 20.61 10.43
N LEU A 15 -7.28 19.53 9.67
CA LEU A 15 -8.19 19.34 8.53
C LEU A 15 -9.67 19.25 8.94
N LEU A 16 -9.96 18.81 10.19
CA LEU A 16 -11.34 18.82 10.71
C LEU A 16 -11.94 20.22 10.80
N LYS A 17 -11.10 21.24 11.02
CA LYS A 17 -11.55 22.64 11.09
C LYS A 17 -11.80 23.26 9.70
N THR A 18 -11.45 22.55 8.65
CA THR A 18 -11.60 22.99 7.26
C THR A 18 -12.84 22.34 6.62
N GLY A 19 -13.32 22.91 5.50
CA GLY A 19 -14.38 22.32 4.68
C GLY A 19 -13.93 21.14 3.81
N ILE A 20 -12.65 20.74 3.85
CA ILE A 20 -12.07 19.71 2.97
C ILE A 20 -12.77 18.36 3.20
N THR A 21 -13.12 17.70 2.10
CA THR A 21 -13.74 16.36 2.12
C THR A 21 -12.67 15.26 2.13
N PRO A 22 -12.97 14.06 2.66
CA PRO A 22 -12.04 12.92 2.62
C PRO A 22 -11.54 12.62 1.20
N ASN A 23 -12.43 12.61 0.20
CA ASN A 23 -12.06 12.31 -1.18
C ASN A 23 -11.09 13.36 -1.77
N GLN A 24 -11.21 14.62 -1.36
CA GLN A 24 -10.24 15.66 -1.77
C GLN A 24 -8.87 15.42 -1.13
N ILE A 25 -8.81 14.86 0.08
CA ILE A 25 -7.54 14.48 0.72
C ILE A 25 -6.91 13.30 -0.03
N SER A 26 -7.69 12.27 -0.41
CA SER A 26 -7.20 11.13 -1.21
C SER A 26 -6.65 11.60 -2.57
N VAL A 27 -7.33 12.51 -3.26
CA VAL A 27 -6.83 13.08 -4.52
C VAL A 27 -5.55 13.90 -4.30
N LEU A 28 -5.50 14.72 -3.25
CA LEU A 28 -4.31 15.52 -2.93
C LEU A 28 -3.12 14.62 -2.60
N SER A 29 -3.30 13.57 -1.78
CA SER A 29 -2.24 12.61 -1.48
C SER A 29 -1.74 11.92 -2.74
N THR A 30 -2.64 11.54 -3.64
CA THR A 30 -2.32 10.94 -4.94
C THR A 30 -1.44 11.86 -5.79
N VAL A 31 -1.80 13.15 -5.90
CA VAL A 31 -1.00 14.14 -6.64
C VAL A 31 0.41 14.23 -6.04
N ILE A 32 0.54 14.31 -4.71
CA ILE A 32 1.84 14.32 -4.03
C ILE A 32 2.62 13.04 -4.36
N GLY A 33 1.96 11.88 -4.33
CA GLY A 33 2.58 10.58 -4.65
C GLY A 33 3.07 10.50 -6.10
N LEU A 34 2.26 10.96 -7.07
CA LEU A 34 2.65 10.97 -8.47
C LEU A 34 3.80 11.96 -8.76
N VAL A 35 3.79 13.14 -8.12
CA VAL A 35 4.91 14.08 -8.19
C VAL A 35 6.16 13.47 -7.56
N GLY A 36 6.05 12.79 -6.41
CA GLY A 36 7.18 12.07 -5.82
C GLY A 36 7.72 10.97 -6.73
N ALA A 37 6.84 10.20 -7.36
CA ALA A 37 7.21 9.15 -8.31
C ALA A 37 7.90 9.72 -9.56
N SER A 38 7.52 10.92 -10.04
CA SER A 38 8.15 11.54 -11.20
C SER A 38 9.63 11.86 -11.00
N PHE A 39 10.04 12.17 -9.78
CA PHE A 39 11.46 12.38 -9.47
C PHE A 39 12.31 11.12 -9.63
N PHE A 40 11.73 9.93 -9.41
CA PHE A 40 12.48 8.66 -9.57
C PHE A 40 12.87 8.36 -11.02
N PHE A 41 12.18 8.95 -12.01
CA PHE A 41 12.52 8.75 -13.43
C PHE A 41 13.90 9.27 -13.83
N SER A 42 14.42 10.25 -13.12
CA SER A 42 15.77 10.78 -13.39
C SER A 42 16.87 9.74 -13.08
N GLY A 43 16.68 8.89 -12.06
CA GLY A 43 17.67 7.95 -11.56
C GLY A 43 18.81 8.59 -10.77
N GLU A 44 18.97 9.91 -10.82
CA GLU A 44 20.01 10.61 -10.08
C GLU A 44 19.73 10.64 -8.59
N TYR A 45 20.75 10.46 -7.77
CA TYR A 45 20.63 10.32 -6.31
C TYR A 45 19.90 11.50 -5.64
N PHE A 46 20.16 12.72 -6.08
CA PHE A 46 19.47 13.90 -5.52
C PHE A 46 17.95 13.81 -5.72
N TYR A 47 17.51 13.43 -6.91
CA TYR A 47 16.07 13.27 -7.21
C TYR A 47 15.47 12.04 -6.52
N LEU A 48 16.24 10.97 -6.29
CA LEU A 48 15.80 9.85 -5.47
C LEU A 48 15.49 10.28 -4.03
N ILE A 49 16.31 11.15 -3.43
CA ILE A 49 16.04 11.71 -2.11
C ILE A 49 14.76 12.55 -2.10
N LEU A 50 14.60 13.47 -3.07
CA LEU A 50 13.39 14.30 -3.17
C LEU A 50 12.15 13.47 -3.37
N GLY A 51 12.19 12.49 -4.29
CA GLY A 51 11.12 11.53 -4.51
C GLY A 51 10.78 10.77 -3.23
N GLY A 52 11.78 10.24 -2.53
CA GLY A 52 11.60 9.52 -1.26
C GLY A 52 10.92 10.36 -0.19
N ILE A 53 11.32 11.63 -0.03
CA ILE A 53 10.68 12.58 0.91
C ILE A 53 9.21 12.80 0.53
N LEU A 54 8.90 13.03 -0.75
CA LEU A 54 7.53 13.24 -1.22
C LEU A 54 6.67 11.99 -1.05
N ILE A 55 7.21 10.79 -1.30
CA ILE A 55 6.50 9.53 -1.06
C ILE A 55 6.23 9.34 0.45
N HIS A 56 7.14 9.75 1.31
CA HIS A 56 6.89 9.72 2.75
C HIS A 56 5.77 10.68 3.16
N ILE A 57 5.78 11.91 2.62
CA ILE A 57 4.70 12.90 2.83
C ILE A 57 3.37 12.36 2.30
N HIS A 58 3.35 11.79 1.10
CA HIS A 58 2.18 11.10 0.54
C HIS A 58 1.62 10.07 1.50
N SER A 59 2.46 9.17 2.04
CA SER A 59 2.03 8.12 2.99
C SER A 59 1.40 8.70 4.27
N ILE A 60 1.85 9.86 4.74
CA ILE A 60 1.29 10.54 5.92
C ILE A 60 -0.07 11.16 5.58
N VAL A 61 -0.16 11.89 4.46
CA VAL A 61 -1.39 12.59 4.02
C VAL A 61 -2.49 11.59 3.66
N ASP A 62 -2.12 10.51 3.01
CA ASP A 62 -3.00 9.38 2.69
C ASP A 62 -3.72 8.82 3.94
N GLY A 63 -2.99 8.62 5.03
CA GLY A 63 -3.61 8.19 6.29
C GLY A 63 -4.62 9.17 6.89
N CYS A 64 -4.57 10.46 6.48
CA CYS A 64 -5.49 11.48 7.00
C CYS A 64 -6.90 11.39 6.43
N ASP A 65 -7.09 10.91 5.19
CA ASP A 65 -8.41 10.84 4.56
C ASP A 65 -9.36 9.91 5.32
N GLY A 66 -8.91 8.68 5.64
CA GLY A 66 -9.65 7.72 6.43
C GLY A 66 -9.87 8.17 7.88
N GLU A 67 -8.94 8.93 8.48
CA GLU A 67 -9.10 9.52 9.80
C GLU A 67 -10.18 10.61 9.78
N VAL A 68 -10.11 11.54 8.82
CA VAL A 68 -11.09 12.61 8.63
C VAL A 68 -12.47 12.04 8.27
N ALA A 69 -12.54 10.99 7.43
CA ALA A 69 -13.79 10.32 7.09
C ALA A 69 -14.48 9.75 8.33
N ARG A 70 -13.74 9.11 9.22
CA ARG A 70 -14.27 8.59 10.50
C ARG A 70 -14.72 9.69 11.43
N LEU A 71 -13.90 10.72 11.61
CA LEU A 71 -14.18 11.80 12.56
C LEU A 71 -15.33 12.72 12.11
N LYS A 72 -15.51 12.92 10.80
CA LYS A 72 -16.64 13.67 10.21
C LYS A 72 -17.88 12.81 9.99
N LEU A 73 -17.84 11.50 10.29
CA LEU A 73 -18.92 10.52 10.01
C LEU A 73 -19.33 10.53 8.53
N ARG A 74 -18.35 10.71 7.63
CA ARG A 74 -18.53 10.77 6.17
C ARG A 74 -17.87 9.59 5.45
N GLN A 75 -17.89 8.42 6.08
CA GLN A 75 -17.41 7.19 5.44
C GLN A 75 -18.40 6.76 4.36
N THR A 76 -17.90 6.57 3.13
CA THR A 76 -18.69 6.06 2.00
C THR A 76 -17.99 4.87 1.35
N LYS A 77 -18.77 3.95 0.77
CA LYS A 77 -18.22 2.84 0.00
C LYS A 77 -17.42 3.34 -1.20
N TYR A 78 -17.90 4.42 -1.85
CA TYR A 78 -17.23 5.05 -2.97
C TYR A 78 -15.88 5.64 -2.56
N GLY A 79 -15.79 6.35 -1.42
CA GLY A 79 -14.53 6.94 -0.94
C GLY A 79 -13.45 5.87 -0.70
N GLY A 80 -13.82 4.77 -0.05
CA GLY A 80 -12.86 3.68 0.17
C GLY A 80 -12.46 2.95 -1.14
N TRP A 81 -13.36 2.86 -2.12
CA TRP A 81 -13.03 2.31 -3.44
C TRP A 81 -12.13 3.27 -4.24
N LEU A 82 -12.45 4.57 -4.24
CA LEU A 82 -11.63 5.61 -4.89
C LEU A 82 -10.20 5.60 -4.35
N ASP A 83 -10.05 5.64 -3.03
CA ASP A 83 -8.76 5.56 -2.34
C ASP A 83 -7.96 4.32 -2.78
N ALA A 84 -8.60 3.15 -2.74
CA ALA A 84 -7.97 1.89 -3.17
C ALA A 84 -7.49 1.94 -4.64
N VAL A 85 -8.23 2.56 -5.55
CA VAL A 85 -7.84 2.69 -6.97
C VAL A 85 -6.67 3.67 -7.12
N LEU A 86 -6.77 4.85 -6.50
CA LEU A 86 -5.73 5.88 -6.57
C LEU A 86 -4.40 5.37 -6.02
N ASP A 87 -4.45 4.59 -4.96
CA ASP A 87 -3.30 3.91 -4.39
C ASP A 87 -2.55 3.01 -5.38
N ARG A 88 -3.30 2.30 -6.23
CA ARG A 88 -2.69 1.42 -7.26
C ARG A 88 -1.94 2.24 -8.32
N TYR A 89 -2.50 3.38 -8.73
CA TYR A 89 -1.81 4.25 -9.67
C TYR A 89 -0.51 4.81 -9.09
N VAL A 90 -0.52 5.22 -7.83
CA VAL A 90 0.69 5.71 -7.16
C VAL A 90 1.73 4.60 -7.00
N ASP A 91 1.32 3.40 -6.52
CA ASP A 91 2.21 2.25 -6.37
C ASP A 91 2.85 1.87 -7.72
N ALA A 92 2.07 1.88 -8.82
CA ALA A 92 2.57 1.60 -10.17
C ALA A 92 3.57 2.68 -10.65
N ALA A 93 3.25 3.96 -10.46
CA ALA A 93 4.11 5.06 -10.87
C ALA A 93 5.46 5.04 -10.11
N ILE A 94 5.45 4.72 -8.82
CA ILE A 94 6.65 4.61 -7.99
C ILE A 94 7.56 3.50 -8.53
N ILE A 95 7.02 2.27 -8.68
CA ILE A 95 7.82 1.11 -9.10
C ILE A 95 8.35 1.31 -10.52
N PHE A 96 7.51 1.84 -11.42
CA PHE A 96 7.91 2.13 -12.79
C PHE A 96 8.99 3.22 -12.84
N GLY A 97 8.81 4.32 -12.09
CA GLY A 97 9.80 5.41 -12.04
C GLY A 97 11.16 4.95 -11.51
N LEU A 98 11.18 4.11 -10.45
CA LEU A 98 12.41 3.54 -9.90
C LEU A 98 13.10 2.58 -10.90
N ALA A 99 12.34 1.71 -11.56
CA ALA A 99 12.88 0.79 -12.55
C ALA A 99 13.43 1.55 -13.77
N TYR A 100 12.69 2.52 -14.28
CA TYR A 100 13.09 3.35 -15.42
C TYR A 100 14.33 4.18 -15.09
N GLY A 101 14.34 4.89 -13.96
CA GLY A 101 15.47 5.72 -13.55
C GLY A 101 16.75 4.90 -13.36
N TYR A 102 16.65 3.73 -12.72
CA TYR A 102 17.79 2.84 -12.57
C TYR A 102 18.30 2.31 -13.93
N TRP A 103 17.39 1.84 -14.81
CA TRP A 103 17.76 1.43 -16.16
C TRP A 103 18.42 2.56 -16.95
N ASN A 104 17.88 3.77 -16.89
CA ASN A 104 18.41 4.94 -17.60
C ASN A 104 19.85 5.28 -17.18
N MET A 105 20.18 5.07 -15.90
CA MET A 105 21.53 5.34 -15.36
C MET A 105 22.52 4.20 -15.60
N THR A 106 22.08 2.95 -15.63
CA THR A 106 22.98 1.78 -15.63
C THR A 106 22.93 0.98 -16.93
N GLY A 107 21.85 1.09 -17.72
CA GLY A 107 21.59 0.23 -18.88
C GLY A 107 21.18 -1.20 -18.53
N ASP A 108 21.05 -1.56 -17.24
CA ASP A 108 20.72 -2.93 -16.82
C ASP A 108 19.23 -3.25 -17.05
N MET A 109 18.97 -4.12 -18.04
CA MET A 109 17.63 -4.56 -18.40
C MET A 109 16.99 -5.49 -17.35
N THR A 110 17.78 -6.08 -16.45
CA THR A 110 17.29 -7.01 -15.42
C THR A 110 16.32 -6.31 -14.47
N ILE A 111 16.49 -5.01 -14.28
CA ILE A 111 15.64 -4.20 -13.40
C ILE A 111 14.17 -4.20 -13.83
N TRP A 112 13.88 -4.36 -15.13
CA TRP A 112 12.51 -4.44 -15.64
C TRP A 112 11.79 -5.70 -15.18
N ILE A 113 12.50 -6.85 -15.16
CA ILE A 113 11.93 -8.11 -14.66
C ILE A 113 11.65 -7.98 -13.15
N ILE A 114 12.60 -7.42 -12.41
CA ILE A 114 12.46 -7.19 -10.97
C ILE A 114 11.31 -6.21 -10.70
N GLY A 115 11.26 -5.07 -11.41
CA GLY A 115 10.22 -4.06 -11.27
C GLY A 115 8.83 -4.59 -11.60
N PHE A 116 8.69 -5.35 -12.69
CA PHE A 116 7.43 -5.98 -13.06
C PHE A 116 6.96 -7.00 -12.01
N SER A 117 7.86 -7.82 -11.50
CA SER A 117 7.57 -8.77 -10.42
C SER A 117 7.17 -8.07 -9.12
N ALA A 118 7.81 -6.93 -8.79
CA ALA A 118 7.45 -6.10 -7.64
C ALA A 118 6.05 -5.48 -7.82
N LEU A 119 5.71 -5.02 -9.02
CA LEU A 119 4.41 -4.46 -9.35
C LEU A 119 3.30 -5.49 -9.19
N ILE A 120 3.48 -6.68 -9.78
CA ILE A 120 2.54 -7.80 -9.63
C ILE A 120 2.37 -8.16 -8.14
N GLY A 121 3.46 -8.38 -7.42
CA GLY A 121 3.42 -8.73 -6.01
C GLY A 121 2.70 -7.67 -5.17
N THR A 122 2.95 -6.39 -5.43
CA THR A 122 2.31 -5.26 -4.76
C THR A 122 0.80 -5.23 -5.01
N PHE A 123 0.36 -5.47 -6.25
CA PHE A 123 -1.06 -5.52 -6.62
C PHE A 123 -1.75 -6.74 -6.03
N LEU A 124 -1.14 -7.93 -6.12
CA LEU A 124 -1.69 -9.16 -5.55
C LEU A 124 -1.79 -9.08 -4.03
N ASN A 125 -0.78 -8.53 -3.36
CA ASN A 125 -0.82 -8.32 -1.91
C ASN A 125 -1.99 -7.42 -1.50
N SER A 126 -2.27 -6.36 -2.24
CA SER A 126 -3.38 -5.45 -1.98
C SER A 126 -4.72 -6.10 -2.31
N TYR A 127 -4.84 -6.70 -3.50
CA TYR A 127 -6.06 -7.38 -3.95
C TYR A 127 -6.48 -8.51 -3.00
N THR A 128 -5.52 -9.38 -2.64
CA THR A 128 -5.82 -10.49 -1.72
C THR A 128 -6.19 -10.00 -0.31
N SER A 129 -5.62 -8.87 0.13
CA SER A 129 -6.01 -8.23 1.39
C SER A 129 -7.45 -7.73 1.37
N ASP A 130 -7.83 -7.00 0.31
CA ASP A 130 -9.16 -6.41 0.18
C ASP A 130 -10.24 -7.50 0.04
N LYS A 131 -9.96 -8.55 -0.74
CA LYS A 131 -10.84 -9.70 -0.87
C LYS A 131 -10.99 -10.47 0.44
N TYR A 132 -9.90 -10.76 1.13
CA TYR A 132 -9.94 -11.43 2.43
C TYR A 132 -10.78 -10.64 3.43
N ASP A 133 -10.56 -9.33 3.53
CA ASP A 133 -11.32 -8.48 4.44
C ASP A 133 -12.81 -8.40 4.06
N SER A 134 -13.16 -8.44 2.77
CA SER A 134 -14.55 -8.40 2.32
C SER A 134 -15.34 -9.66 2.66
N ILE A 135 -14.68 -10.82 2.69
CA ILE A 135 -15.32 -12.12 2.95
C ILE A 135 -15.47 -12.35 4.46
N PHE A 136 -14.44 -12.03 5.26
CA PHE A 136 -14.44 -12.31 6.69
C PHE A 136 -14.91 -11.16 7.59
N LYS A 137 -15.27 -10.00 7.03
CA LYS A 137 -15.76 -8.85 7.83
C LYS A 137 -17.10 -9.10 8.54
N ASN A 138 -17.89 -10.05 8.08
CA ASN A 138 -19.24 -10.32 8.59
C ASN A 138 -19.33 -11.50 9.57
N GLY A 139 -18.19 -12.09 9.98
CA GLY A 139 -18.17 -13.21 10.92
C GLY A 139 -17.24 -12.93 12.11
N ASP A 140 -17.45 -13.66 13.21
CA ASP A 140 -16.62 -13.63 14.44
C ASP A 140 -15.13 -13.95 14.21
N MET A 141 -14.77 -14.32 12.99
CA MET A 141 -13.43 -14.73 12.57
C MET A 141 -12.48 -13.58 12.20
N ALA A 142 -12.84 -12.33 12.46
CA ALA A 142 -11.98 -11.16 12.22
C ALA A 142 -10.77 -11.09 13.19
N LYS A 143 -10.18 -12.23 13.58
CA LYS A 143 -8.85 -12.25 14.21
C LYS A 143 -7.85 -11.70 13.19
N LYS A 144 -7.56 -10.39 13.29
CA LYS A 144 -6.49 -9.74 12.52
C LYS A 144 -5.24 -10.60 12.60
N SER A 145 -4.79 -11.11 11.46
CA SER A 145 -3.47 -11.72 11.37
C SER A 145 -2.45 -10.76 12.01
N LYS A 146 -1.71 -11.22 13.01
CA LYS A 146 -0.72 -10.43 13.76
C LYS A 146 0.36 -9.83 12.86
N PHE A 147 0.60 -10.44 11.72
CA PHE A 147 1.61 -10.01 10.75
C PHE A 147 0.92 -9.68 9.41
N ARG A 148 0.61 -8.41 9.21
CA ARG A 148 0.05 -7.89 7.97
C ARG A 148 0.98 -6.80 7.44
N MET A 149 1.64 -7.06 6.31
CA MET A 149 2.40 -6.05 5.62
C MET A 149 1.46 -5.05 4.95
N GLY A 150 1.24 -3.93 5.63
CA GLY A 150 0.43 -2.83 5.12
C GLY A 150 1.21 -2.03 4.06
N ARG A 151 0.48 -1.18 3.32
CA ARG A 151 1.05 -0.26 2.34
C ARG A 151 2.10 0.67 2.95
N ASP A 152 1.87 1.16 4.16
CA ASP A 152 2.83 2.03 4.87
C ASP A 152 4.24 1.42 4.99
N VAL A 153 4.33 0.09 5.21
CA VAL A 153 5.61 -0.62 5.34
C VAL A 153 6.31 -0.70 3.98
N ARG A 154 5.55 -0.95 2.91
CA ARG A 154 6.09 -0.99 1.54
C ARG A 154 6.63 0.38 1.12
N LEU A 155 5.86 1.45 1.36
CA LEU A 155 6.29 2.81 1.06
C LEU A 155 7.52 3.21 1.88
N LEU A 156 7.59 2.83 3.16
CA LEU A 156 8.77 3.07 4.00
C LEU A 156 10.01 2.33 3.45
N LEU A 157 9.86 1.08 3.00
CA LEU A 157 10.95 0.33 2.36
C LEU A 157 11.45 1.04 1.09
N ILE A 158 10.53 1.56 0.27
CA ILE A 158 10.87 2.35 -0.92
C ILE A 158 11.64 3.61 -0.54
N VAL A 159 11.18 4.34 0.48
CA VAL A 159 11.88 5.53 0.98
C VAL A 159 13.30 5.19 1.44
N ILE A 160 13.48 4.12 2.20
CA ILE A 160 14.81 3.67 2.65
C ILE A 160 15.68 3.31 1.45
N GLY A 161 15.16 2.56 0.46
CA GLY A 161 15.88 2.20 -0.75
C GLY A 161 16.33 3.41 -1.56
N ALA A 162 15.47 4.43 -1.68
CA ALA A 162 15.78 5.69 -2.35
C ALA A 162 16.86 6.48 -1.60
N LEU A 163 16.75 6.61 -0.27
CA LEU A 163 17.73 7.33 0.56
C LEU A 163 19.10 6.64 0.62
N THR A 164 19.14 5.32 0.54
CA THR A 164 20.40 4.55 0.54
C THR A 164 20.95 4.28 -0.86
N ASN A 165 20.25 4.72 -1.91
CA ASN A 165 20.60 4.45 -3.32
C ASN A 165 20.71 2.94 -3.64
N GLN A 166 19.89 2.10 -2.97
CA GLN A 166 19.91 0.64 -3.12
C GLN A 166 18.65 0.14 -3.83
N ILE A 167 18.35 0.70 -5.01
CA ILE A 167 17.12 0.45 -5.75
C ILE A 167 16.91 -1.05 -6.09
N PRO A 168 17.89 -1.79 -6.67
CA PRO A 168 17.67 -3.19 -7.01
C PRO A 168 17.41 -4.06 -5.78
N ILE A 169 18.19 -3.87 -4.72
CA ILE A 169 18.04 -4.65 -3.47
C ILE A 169 16.67 -4.39 -2.87
N MET A 170 16.25 -3.12 -2.80
CA MET A 170 14.95 -2.74 -2.28
C MET A 170 13.81 -3.36 -3.10
N LEU A 171 13.87 -3.31 -4.45
CA LEU A 171 12.87 -3.94 -5.32
C LEU A 171 12.83 -5.46 -5.15
N ILE A 172 13.98 -6.14 -5.01
CA ILE A 172 14.03 -7.59 -4.75
C ILE A 172 13.37 -7.91 -3.41
N ILE A 173 13.66 -7.15 -2.34
CA ILE A 173 13.01 -7.32 -1.05
C ILE A 173 11.49 -7.13 -1.18
N LEU A 174 11.06 -6.13 -1.95
CA LEU A 174 9.64 -5.87 -2.20
C LEU A 174 8.99 -7.05 -2.94
N VAL A 175 9.63 -7.61 -3.98
CA VAL A 175 9.18 -8.82 -4.70
C VAL A 175 8.97 -9.97 -3.72
N VAL A 176 9.99 -10.29 -2.93
CA VAL A 176 9.94 -11.45 -2.02
C VAL A 176 8.80 -11.29 -1.01
N ILE A 177 8.75 -10.15 -0.33
CA ILE A 177 7.79 -9.96 0.77
C ILE A 177 6.35 -9.89 0.26
N THR A 178 6.10 -9.17 -0.85
CA THR A 178 4.73 -8.99 -1.34
C THR A 178 4.15 -10.26 -1.93
N ASN A 179 4.94 -11.01 -2.72
CA ASN A 179 4.49 -12.28 -3.28
C ASN A 179 4.35 -13.37 -2.19
N PHE A 180 5.28 -13.44 -1.23
CA PHE A 180 5.16 -14.34 -0.10
C PHE A 180 3.88 -14.09 0.70
N GLU A 181 3.58 -12.82 0.99
CA GLU A 181 2.37 -12.46 1.74
C GLU A 181 1.08 -12.77 0.97
N ALA A 182 1.07 -12.58 -0.35
CA ALA A 182 -0.06 -12.94 -1.20
C ALA A 182 -0.30 -14.47 -1.19
N ILE A 183 0.76 -15.27 -1.35
CA ILE A 183 0.69 -16.73 -1.32
C ILE A 183 0.26 -17.22 0.08
N ARG A 184 0.84 -16.68 1.14
CA ARG A 184 0.47 -17.01 2.52
C ARG A 184 -1.04 -16.79 2.77
N ARG A 185 -1.61 -15.69 2.25
CA ARG A 185 -3.06 -15.44 2.38
C ARG A 185 -3.91 -16.44 1.62
N LEU A 186 -3.50 -16.86 0.43
CA LEU A 186 -4.22 -17.89 -0.33
C LEU A 186 -4.28 -19.21 0.44
N ILE A 187 -3.16 -19.63 1.03
CA ILE A 187 -3.10 -20.86 1.84
C ILE A 187 -3.97 -20.72 3.10
N THR A 188 -3.85 -19.60 3.81
CA THR A 188 -4.64 -19.35 5.02
C THR A 188 -6.13 -19.28 4.74
N PHE A 189 -6.52 -18.72 3.57
CA PHE A 189 -7.91 -18.63 3.15
C PHE A 189 -8.51 -20.03 2.91
N ARG A 190 -7.77 -20.89 2.20
CA ARG A 190 -8.18 -22.28 1.94
C ARG A 190 -8.39 -23.06 3.25
N SER A 191 -7.41 -23.03 4.16
CA SER A 191 -7.50 -23.72 5.45
C SER A 191 -8.74 -23.29 6.26
N LYS A 192 -9.07 -21.99 6.27
CA LYS A 192 -10.26 -21.50 6.97
C LYS A 192 -11.57 -21.97 6.35
N LEU A 193 -11.66 -22.02 5.00
CA LEU A 193 -12.85 -22.55 4.34
C LEU A 193 -13.05 -24.04 4.64
N ASP A 194 -11.97 -24.81 4.70
CA ASP A 194 -12.03 -26.24 5.03
C ASP A 194 -12.50 -26.44 6.49
N GLU A 195 -12.06 -25.61 7.45
CA GLU A 195 -12.54 -25.61 8.83
C GLU A 195 -14.03 -25.25 8.94
N ASP A 196 -14.49 -24.22 8.22
CA ASP A 196 -15.91 -23.80 8.22
C ASP A 196 -16.81 -24.90 7.65
N MET A 197 -16.41 -25.58 6.57
CA MET A 197 -17.15 -26.70 6.00
C MET A 197 -17.22 -27.90 6.95
N GLN A 198 -16.17 -28.18 7.69
CA GLN A 198 -16.17 -29.28 8.68
C GLN A 198 -17.09 -28.98 9.86
N THR A 199 -17.10 -27.74 10.36
CA THR A 199 -18.01 -27.34 11.45
C THR A 199 -19.48 -27.39 11.03
N MET A 200 -19.81 -26.91 9.83
CA MET A 200 -21.17 -27.01 9.29
C MET A 200 -21.62 -28.48 9.16
N ASN A 201 -20.77 -29.37 8.63
CA ASN A 201 -21.11 -30.78 8.51
C ASN A 201 -21.34 -31.47 9.86
N THR A 202 -20.64 -31.09 10.91
CA THR A 202 -20.86 -31.63 12.27
C THR A 202 -22.12 -31.12 12.93
N GLU A 203 -22.57 -29.90 12.61
CA GLU A 203 -23.86 -29.36 13.09
C GLU A 203 -25.09 -29.98 12.41
N PHE A 204 -24.96 -30.45 11.14
CA PHE A 204 -26.05 -31.14 10.44
C PHE A 204 -26.21 -32.60 10.82
N VAL A 205 -25.22 -33.23 11.47
CA VAL A 205 -25.25 -34.66 11.86
C VAL A 205 -25.71 -34.87 13.29
N ASN A 206 -25.78 -33.81 14.11
CA ASN A 206 -26.32 -33.81 15.48
C ASN A 206 -27.71 -33.18 15.54
#